data_207c73248c6d29fc90483ede310cbb98
#
_entry.id   207c73248c6d29fc90483ede310cbb98
#
_cell.length_a   1.000
_cell.length_b   1.000
_cell.length_c   1.000
_cell.angle_alpha   90.00
_cell.angle_beta   90.00
_cell.angle_gamma   90.00
#
_symmetry.space_group_name_H-M   'P 1'
#
loop_
_entity.id
_entity.type
_entity.pdbx_description
1 polymer ?
#
loop_
_entity_poly.entity_id
_entity_poly.type
_entity_poly.pdbx_seq_one_letter_code
_entity_poly.pdbx_strand_id
1 'polypeptide(L)'
;MVWEIREYGAVDDGRTVNTAVIQNTIDRCHQAGGGTVLIEGGVYLCGTIFLRSNVTLEIAQGTVLKANPDISDYAENTHHNRYRNEEALDRCFLYGEDLENIGICGKGRIEGSSEAFPNKGNIYRPMLIRFLRCRQIHIEDIRLCDAAAWTTAF
;
A
#
# COMPACT_ATOMS: atom_id res chain seq x y z
N MET A 1 -19.67 -5.18 3.33
CA MET A 1 -19.06 -6.42 3.88
C MET A 1 -17.63 -6.12 4.28
N VAL A 2 -17.17 -6.72 5.35
CA VAL A 2 -15.80 -6.56 5.85
C VAL A 2 -15.02 -7.85 5.63
N TRP A 3 -13.83 -7.73 5.06
CA TRP A 3 -12.90 -8.82 4.77
C TRP A 3 -11.66 -8.64 5.64
N GLU A 4 -11.54 -9.42 6.70
CA GLU A 4 -10.44 -9.30 7.66
C GLU A 4 -9.28 -10.19 7.21
N ILE A 5 -8.07 -9.60 7.00
CA ILE A 5 -6.94 -10.30 6.36
C ILE A 5 -6.42 -11.48 7.16
N ARG A 6 -6.57 -11.49 8.48
CA ARG A 6 -6.14 -12.64 9.32
C ARG A 6 -6.93 -13.90 9.01
N GLU A 7 -8.20 -13.76 8.59
CA GLU A 7 -9.02 -14.90 8.18
C GLU A 7 -8.50 -15.58 6.92
N TYR A 8 -7.64 -14.89 6.18
CA TYR A 8 -7.04 -15.37 4.94
C TYR A 8 -5.55 -15.69 5.07
N GLY A 9 -5.03 -15.74 6.30
CA GLY A 9 -3.68 -16.19 6.57
C GLY A 9 -2.63 -15.11 6.78
N ALA A 10 -3.02 -13.84 6.94
CA ALA A 10 -2.07 -12.78 7.24
C ALA A 10 -1.48 -12.94 8.65
N VAL A 11 -0.20 -12.60 8.80
CA VAL A 11 0.56 -12.73 10.05
C VAL A 11 1.17 -11.38 10.41
N ASP A 12 0.86 -10.89 11.61
CA ASP A 12 1.19 -9.56 12.11
C ASP A 12 2.47 -9.48 12.96
N ASP A 13 3.46 -10.29 12.64
CA ASP A 13 4.71 -10.42 13.42
C ASP A 13 5.82 -9.43 13.00
N GLY A 14 5.57 -8.56 12.02
CA GLY A 14 6.55 -7.64 11.47
C GLY A 14 7.65 -8.28 10.65
N ARG A 15 7.57 -9.57 10.36
CA ARG A 15 8.58 -10.37 9.64
C ARG A 15 8.02 -11.13 8.47
N THR A 16 6.85 -11.74 8.65
CA THR A 16 6.17 -12.49 7.57
C THR A 16 5.72 -11.52 6.49
N VAL A 17 6.04 -11.84 5.25
CA VAL A 17 5.62 -11.04 4.09
C VAL A 17 4.17 -11.39 3.76
N ASN A 18 3.29 -10.40 3.78
CA ASN A 18 1.85 -10.57 3.59
C ASN A 18 1.35 -10.02 2.24
N THR A 19 2.23 -9.71 1.32
CA THR A 19 1.87 -9.05 0.05
C THR A 19 0.81 -9.83 -0.70
N ALA A 20 1.01 -11.14 -0.90
CA ALA A 20 0.06 -11.99 -1.61
C ALA A 20 -1.28 -12.13 -0.87
N VAL A 21 -1.25 -12.28 0.45
CA VAL A 21 -2.48 -12.43 1.25
C VAL A 21 -3.33 -11.18 1.20
N ILE A 22 -2.70 -10.01 1.39
CA ILE A 22 -3.42 -8.72 1.34
C ILE A 22 -3.97 -8.49 -0.07
N GLN A 23 -3.16 -8.71 -1.11
CA GLN A 23 -3.59 -8.53 -2.48
C GLN A 23 -4.77 -9.46 -2.83
N ASN A 24 -4.69 -10.72 -2.46
CA ASN A 24 -5.77 -11.68 -2.71
C ASN A 24 -7.06 -11.29 -1.98
N THR A 25 -6.97 -10.77 -0.77
CA THR A 25 -8.14 -10.31 -0.02
C THR A 25 -8.79 -9.11 -0.69
N ILE A 26 -7.99 -8.15 -1.15
CA ILE A 26 -8.48 -6.99 -1.90
C ILE A 26 -9.15 -7.44 -3.21
N ASP A 27 -8.53 -8.34 -3.94
CA ASP A 27 -9.08 -8.83 -5.22
C ASP A 27 -10.41 -9.56 -5.02
N ARG A 28 -10.52 -10.39 -3.98
CA ARG A 28 -11.78 -11.06 -3.63
C ARG A 28 -12.87 -10.07 -3.24
N CYS A 29 -12.53 -9.08 -2.43
CA CYS A 29 -13.46 -8.02 -2.04
C CYS A 29 -14.00 -7.29 -3.28
N HIS A 30 -13.11 -6.92 -4.18
CA HIS A 30 -13.47 -6.27 -5.44
C HIS A 30 -14.39 -7.15 -6.30
N GLN A 31 -14.05 -8.42 -6.48
CA GLN A 31 -14.83 -9.38 -7.27
C GLN A 31 -16.23 -9.62 -6.68
N ALA A 32 -16.37 -9.50 -5.36
CA ALA A 32 -17.66 -9.62 -4.67
C ALA A 32 -18.51 -8.34 -4.73
N GLY A 33 -18.07 -7.31 -5.44
CA GLY A 33 -18.78 -6.05 -5.58
C GLY A 33 -18.25 -4.90 -4.73
N GLY A 34 -17.16 -5.11 -4.02
CA GLY A 34 -16.53 -4.09 -3.17
C GLY A 34 -16.86 -4.26 -1.69
N GLY A 35 -16.32 -3.39 -0.89
CA GLY A 35 -16.46 -3.41 0.57
C GLY A 35 -15.20 -2.90 1.26
N THR A 36 -14.98 -3.36 2.48
CA THR A 36 -13.84 -2.98 3.31
C THR A 36 -12.91 -4.17 3.52
N VAL A 37 -11.63 -3.97 3.28
CA VAL A 37 -10.57 -4.90 3.68
C VAL A 37 -9.97 -4.37 4.98
N LEU A 38 -10.16 -5.12 6.05
CA LEU A 38 -9.70 -4.73 7.39
C LEU A 38 -8.35 -5.32 7.68
N ILE A 39 -7.42 -4.45 8.07
CA ILE A 39 -6.08 -4.80 8.54
C ILE A 39 -6.02 -4.43 10.02
N GLU A 40 -6.09 -5.43 10.89
CA GLU A 40 -6.12 -5.26 12.34
C GLU A 40 -5.16 -6.23 13.01
N GLY A 41 -4.41 -5.75 13.99
CA GLY A 41 -3.44 -6.54 14.76
C GLY A 41 -2.18 -5.75 15.05
N GLY A 42 -1.02 -6.38 14.86
CA GLY A 42 0.30 -5.80 15.11
C GLY A 42 0.90 -5.12 13.88
N VAL A 43 2.00 -5.68 13.39
CA VAL A 43 2.74 -5.13 12.24
C VAL A 43 2.66 -6.09 11.07
N TYR A 44 2.05 -5.64 9.97
CA TYR A 44 1.97 -6.41 8.72
C TYR A 44 2.98 -5.88 7.73
N LEU A 45 3.94 -6.72 7.35
CA LEU A 45 4.94 -6.39 6.35
C LEU A 45 4.45 -6.77 4.96
N CYS A 46 4.55 -5.85 4.00
CA CYS A 46 4.22 -6.16 2.60
C CYS A 46 4.93 -5.22 1.63
N GLY A 47 5.04 -5.64 0.36
CA GLY A 47 5.50 -4.82 -0.75
C GLY A 47 4.35 -4.13 -1.45
N THR A 48 4.46 -3.95 -2.77
CA THR A 48 3.44 -3.25 -3.55
C THR A 48 2.08 -3.92 -3.44
N ILE A 49 1.09 -3.12 -3.11
CA ILE A 49 -0.32 -3.49 -3.12
C ILE A 49 -1.04 -2.66 -4.18
N PHE A 50 -1.74 -3.36 -5.08
CA PHE A 50 -2.61 -2.74 -6.07
C PHE A 50 -4.01 -2.60 -5.50
N LEU A 51 -4.47 -1.37 -5.32
CA LEU A 51 -5.83 -1.10 -4.88
C LEU A 51 -6.82 -1.40 -6.01
N ARG A 52 -8.09 -1.58 -5.68
CA ARG A 52 -9.15 -1.89 -6.62
C ARG A 52 -10.34 -0.96 -6.41
N SER A 53 -11.10 -0.73 -7.48
CA SER A 53 -12.33 0.08 -7.39
C SER A 53 -13.33 -0.52 -6.40
N ASN A 54 -14.03 0.35 -5.69
CA ASN A 54 -15.05 0.01 -4.70
C ASN A 54 -14.51 -0.74 -3.47
N VAL A 55 -13.21 -0.65 -3.20
CA VAL A 55 -12.58 -1.25 -2.02
C VAL A 55 -11.99 -0.17 -1.13
N THR A 56 -12.33 -0.23 0.14
CA THR A 56 -11.73 0.58 1.19
C THR A 56 -10.75 -0.26 1.98
N LEU A 57 -9.52 0.22 2.12
CA LEU A 57 -8.52 -0.38 2.98
C LEU A 57 -8.58 0.31 4.34
N GLU A 58 -8.93 -0.42 5.38
CA GLU A 58 -9.01 0.09 6.75
C GLU A 58 -7.90 -0.49 7.60
N ILE A 59 -7.03 0.37 8.10
CA ILE A 59 -5.96 -0.01 9.02
C ILE A 59 -6.39 0.42 10.43
N ALA A 60 -6.65 -0.57 11.30
CA ALA A 60 -7.17 -0.32 12.62
C ALA A 60 -6.18 0.39 13.54
N GLN A 61 -6.70 1.08 14.54
CA GLN A 61 -5.88 1.75 15.54
C GLN A 61 -4.91 0.76 16.21
N GLY A 62 -3.65 1.16 16.36
CA GLY A 62 -2.60 0.31 16.91
C GLY A 62 -1.94 -0.63 15.91
N THR A 63 -2.48 -0.70 14.69
CA THR A 63 -1.96 -1.55 13.62
C THR A 63 -1.01 -0.76 12.72
N VAL A 64 0.05 -1.41 12.26
CA VAL A 64 1.00 -0.85 11.30
C VAL A 64 1.01 -1.69 10.03
N LEU A 65 0.74 -1.06 8.91
CA LEU A 65 1.03 -1.61 7.59
C LEU A 65 2.40 -1.09 7.18
N LYS A 66 3.40 -1.98 7.17
CA LYS A 66 4.79 -1.62 7.01
C LYS A 66 5.35 -2.06 5.66
N ALA A 67 5.99 -1.12 4.97
CA ALA A 67 6.65 -1.39 3.71
C ALA A 67 7.83 -2.36 3.89
N ASN A 68 7.86 -3.42 3.06
CA ASN A 68 8.94 -4.40 3.07
C ASN A 68 10.26 -3.71 2.70
N PRO A 69 11.34 -3.87 3.49
CA PRO A 69 12.64 -3.33 3.13
C PRO A 69 13.30 -4.00 1.92
N ASP A 70 12.78 -5.13 1.45
CA ASP A 70 13.28 -5.83 0.27
C ASP A 70 12.62 -5.28 -1.00
N ILE A 71 13.40 -4.59 -1.83
CA ILE A 71 12.90 -3.97 -3.08
C ILE A 71 12.34 -5.00 -4.07
N SER A 72 12.74 -6.26 -3.99
CA SER A 72 12.23 -7.29 -4.89
C SER A 72 10.75 -7.61 -4.70
N ASP A 73 10.16 -7.20 -3.57
CA ASP A 73 8.73 -7.35 -3.28
C ASP A 73 7.89 -6.17 -3.84
N TYR A 74 8.51 -5.28 -4.60
CA TYR A 74 7.80 -4.15 -5.23
C TYR A 74 7.66 -4.36 -6.73
N ALA A 75 6.46 -4.05 -7.25
CA ALA A 75 6.18 -4.15 -8.67
C ALA A 75 6.97 -3.11 -9.47
N GLU A 76 7.47 -3.51 -10.64
CA GLU A 76 8.23 -2.66 -11.52
C GLU A 76 7.36 -1.81 -12.46
N ASN A 77 6.07 -2.13 -12.54
CA ASN A 77 5.11 -1.50 -13.46
C ASN A 77 4.12 -0.56 -12.76
N THR A 78 4.48 -0.02 -11.61
CA THR A 78 3.58 0.84 -10.85
C THR A 78 3.49 2.26 -11.41
N HIS A 79 4.38 2.65 -12.29
CA HIS A 79 4.22 3.91 -12.99
C HIS A 79 5.34 4.21 -13.97
N HIS A 80 5.01 4.97 -15.01
CA HIS A 80 5.98 5.67 -15.84
C HIS A 80 6.32 7.01 -15.21
N ASN A 81 7.52 7.13 -14.70
CA ASN A 81 7.98 8.36 -14.08
C ASN A 81 7.98 9.51 -15.10
N ARG A 82 7.34 10.62 -14.74
CA ARG A 82 7.36 11.85 -15.56
C ARG A 82 8.71 12.57 -15.47
N TYR A 83 9.48 12.26 -14.45
CA TYR A 83 10.80 12.85 -14.25
C TYR A 83 11.83 12.00 -14.98
N ARG A 84 12.19 12.43 -16.18
CA ARG A 84 13.01 11.69 -17.14
C ARG A 84 14.33 11.10 -16.63
N ASN A 85 14.80 11.52 -15.47
CA ASN A 85 16.10 11.12 -14.93
C ASN A 85 16.01 10.51 -13.52
N GLU A 86 14.83 10.09 -13.09
CA GLU A 86 14.64 9.56 -11.74
C GLU A 86 13.99 8.17 -11.74
N GLU A 87 14.64 7.21 -12.39
CA GLU A 87 14.21 5.80 -12.39
C GLU A 87 14.05 5.25 -10.96
N ALA A 88 14.82 5.78 -10.02
CA ALA A 88 14.75 5.38 -8.62
C ALA A 88 13.36 5.62 -7.98
N LEU A 89 12.49 6.41 -8.60
CA LEU A 89 11.14 6.70 -8.11
C LEU A 89 10.05 5.86 -8.78
N ASP A 90 10.39 4.85 -9.56
CA ASP A 90 9.44 4.01 -10.30
C ASP A 90 8.85 2.85 -9.48
N ARG A 91 8.91 2.94 -8.16
CA ARG A 91 8.29 1.94 -7.26
C ARG A 91 7.27 2.64 -6.37
N CYS A 92 6.24 1.90 -5.99
CA CYS A 92 5.20 2.41 -5.11
C CYS A 92 4.73 1.32 -4.14
N PHE A 93 4.40 1.74 -2.92
CA PHE A 93 3.87 0.84 -1.91
C PHE A 93 2.37 0.57 -2.13
N LEU A 94 1.53 1.59 -2.05
CA LEU A 94 0.10 1.47 -2.32
C LEU A 94 -0.23 2.18 -3.64
N TYR A 95 -0.66 1.42 -4.62
CA TYR A 95 -0.83 1.91 -5.98
C TYR A 95 -2.23 1.68 -6.51
N GLY A 96 -2.76 2.66 -7.21
CA GLY A 96 -4.03 2.57 -7.93
C GLY A 96 -3.94 3.23 -9.30
N GLU A 97 -4.49 2.57 -10.31
CA GLU A 97 -4.51 3.08 -11.68
C GLU A 97 -5.88 2.83 -12.32
N ASP A 98 -6.45 3.87 -12.91
CA ASP A 98 -7.76 3.83 -13.58
C ASP A 98 -8.89 3.29 -12.68
N LEU A 99 -8.89 3.72 -11.42
CA LEU A 99 -9.84 3.26 -10.41
C LEU A 99 -10.85 4.34 -10.04
N GLU A 100 -11.96 3.90 -9.46
CA GLU A 100 -12.95 4.79 -8.86
C GLU A 100 -13.45 4.26 -7.53
N ASN A 101 -13.87 5.17 -6.66
CA ASN A 101 -14.42 4.86 -5.35
C ASN A 101 -13.46 4.00 -4.52
N ILE A 102 -12.30 4.57 -4.22
CA ILE A 102 -11.26 3.93 -3.40
C ILE A 102 -11.15 4.67 -2.07
N GLY A 103 -10.93 3.91 -1.01
CA GLY A 103 -10.74 4.46 0.33
C GLY A 103 -9.50 3.90 1.03
N ILE A 104 -8.88 4.74 1.84
CA ILE A 104 -7.88 4.33 2.84
C ILE A 104 -8.25 5.06 4.12
N CYS A 105 -8.52 4.33 5.18
CA CYS A 105 -8.97 4.92 6.42
C CYS A 105 -8.54 4.09 7.63
N GLY A 106 -9.14 4.41 8.78
CA GLY A 106 -8.81 3.81 10.06
C GLY A 106 -7.88 4.71 10.85
N LYS A 107 -7.56 4.32 12.06
CA LYS A 107 -6.69 5.10 12.95
C LYS A 107 -5.30 4.45 13.12
N GLY A 108 -4.97 3.55 12.21
CA GLY A 108 -3.68 2.90 12.19
C GLY A 108 -2.61 3.72 11.47
N ARG A 109 -1.52 3.04 11.11
CA ARG A 109 -0.35 3.67 10.52
C ARG A 109 0.11 2.93 9.27
N ILE A 110 0.45 3.68 8.23
CA ILE A 110 1.15 3.20 7.05
C ILE A 110 2.57 3.73 7.12
N GLU A 111 3.56 2.84 7.13
CA GLU A 111 4.97 3.17 7.31
C GLU A 111 5.79 2.74 6.09
N GLY A 112 6.54 3.69 5.52
CA GLY A 112 7.29 3.51 4.27
C GLY A 112 8.69 2.93 4.40
N SER A 113 9.18 2.65 5.61
CA SER A 113 10.51 2.06 5.84
C SER A 113 11.65 2.82 5.14
N SER A 114 11.66 4.14 5.26
CA SER A 114 12.61 5.02 4.55
C SER A 114 14.08 4.68 4.79
N GLU A 115 14.42 4.13 5.95
CA GLU A 115 15.79 3.73 6.30
C GLU A 115 16.34 2.65 5.36
N ALA A 116 15.48 1.80 4.82
CA ALA A 116 15.86 0.75 3.88
C ALA A 116 16.12 1.28 2.45
N PHE A 117 15.65 2.48 2.16
CA PHE A 117 15.71 3.08 0.82
C PHE A 117 16.29 4.50 0.87
N PRO A 118 17.56 4.66 1.27
CA PRO A 118 18.16 6.00 1.39
C PRO A 118 18.29 6.68 0.03
N ASN A 119 18.20 8.01 0.00
CA ASN A 119 18.43 8.81 -1.20
C ASN A 119 19.93 8.82 -1.53
N LYS A 120 20.42 7.70 -2.08
CA LYS A 120 21.85 7.49 -2.28
C LYS A 120 22.08 6.54 -3.46
N GLY A 121 22.78 7.02 -4.48
CA GLY A 121 23.12 6.21 -5.65
C GLY A 121 21.88 5.76 -6.44
N ASN A 122 21.88 4.52 -6.91
CA ASN A 122 20.81 3.92 -7.73
C ASN A 122 19.81 3.10 -6.92
N ILE A 123 19.62 3.40 -5.66
CA ILE A 123 18.67 2.69 -4.80
C ILE A 123 17.25 3.17 -5.15
N TYR A 124 16.36 2.23 -5.49
CA TYR A 124 14.96 2.54 -5.67
C TYR A 124 14.33 2.97 -4.36
N ARG A 125 13.53 4.03 -4.42
CA ARG A 125 12.83 4.62 -3.28
C ARG A 125 11.32 4.60 -3.55
N PRO A 126 10.58 3.62 -2.99
CA PRO A 126 9.14 3.54 -3.23
C PRO A 126 8.40 4.78 -2.75
N MET A 127 7.51 5.30 -3.57
CA MET A 127 6.49 6.25 -3.12
C MET A 127 5.54 5.53 -2.18
N LEU A 128 4.97 6.22 -1.20
CA LEU A 128 4.08 5.58 -0.24
C LEU A 128 2.72 5.28 -0.86
N ILE A 129 2.06 6.29 -1.42
CA ILE A 129 0.75 6.16 -2.07
C ILE A 129 0.79 6.89 -3.41
N ARG A 130 0.35 6.22 -4.45
CA ARG A 130 0.19 6.83 -5.76
C ARG A 130 -1.10 6.40 -6.43
N PHE A 131 -1.87 7.37 -6.90
CA PHE A 131 -3.05 7.17 -7.71
C PHE A 131 -2.87 7.83 -9.07
N LEU A 132 -3.06 7.05 -10.13
CA LEU A 132 -2.96 7.52 -11.50
C LEU A 132 -4.32 7.38 -12.19
N ARG A 133 -4.87 8.48 -12.68
CA ARG A 133 -6.19 8.52 -13.33
C ARG A 133 -7.29 7.87 -12.49
N CYS A 134 -7.30 8.18 -11.20
CA CYS A 134 -8.32 7.69 -10.27
C CYS A 134 -9.29 8.81 -9.91
N ARG A 135 -10.49 8.44 -9.49
CA ARG A 135 -11.52 9.38 -9.05
C ARG A 135 -12.28 8.85 -7.83
N GLN A 136 -12.90 9.77 -7.09
CA GLN A 136 -13.60 9.46 -5.85
C GLN A 136 -12.67 8.75 -4.85
N ILE A 137 -11.57 9.43 -4.55
CA ILE A 137 -10.58 8.97 -3.58
C ILE A 137 -10.94 9.54 -2.22
N HIS A 138 -10.98 8.69 -1.21
CA HIS A 138 -11.24 9.06 0.17
C HIS A 138 -10.14 8.55 1.09
N ILE A 139 -9.41 9.48 1.71
CA ILE A 139 -8.35 9.14 2.67
C ILE A 139 -8.62 9.92 3.94
N GLU A 140 -8.86 9.24 5.06
CA GLU A 140 -9.14 9.89 6.33
C GLU A 140 -8.60 9.12 7.54
N ASP A 141 -8.30 9.86 8.60
CA ASP A 141 -7.92 9.36 9.92
C ASP A 141 -6.66 8.48 9.97
N ILE A 142 -5.98 8.29 8.88
CA ILE A 142 -4.81 7.43 8.76
C ILE A 142 -3.52 8.23 8.98
N ARG A 143 -2.54 7.62 9.63
CA ARG A 143 -1.20 8.20 9.76
C ARG A 143 -0.27 7.65 8.69
N LEU A 144 0.32 8.56 7.92
CA LEU A 144 1.31 8.23 6.89
C LEU A 144 2.68 8.69 7.39
N CYS A 145 3.67 7.81 7.43
CA CYS A 145 4.98 8.14 7.93
C CYS A 145 6.13 7.40 7.24
N ASP A 146 7.31 7.94 7.37
CA ASP A 146 8.57 7.35 6.91
C ASP A 146 8.57 6.96 5.42
N ALA A 147 7.97 7.78 4.57
CA ALA A 147 7.99 7.56 3.13
C ALA A 147 9.43 7.66 2.60
N ALA A 148 9.82 6.70 1.77
CA ALA A 148 11.15 6.67 1.16
C ALA A 148 11.29 7.68 0.02
N ALA A 149 10.18 8.06 -0.60
CA ALA A 149 10.07 9.07 -1.63
C ALA A 149 8.85 9.95 -1.33
N TRP A 150 8.06 10.31 -2.32
CA TRP A 150 6.86 11.11 -2.10
C TRP A 150 5.82 10.34 -1.30
N THR A 151 5.23 11.01 -0.32
CA THR A 151 4.22 10.39 0.54
C THR A 151 2.95 10.11 -0.23
N THR A 152 2.44 11.09 -0.96
CA THR A 152 1.25 10.93 -1.80
C THR A 152 1.46 11.61 -3.14
N ALA A 153 1.00 10.96 -4.20
CA ALA A 153 1.02 11.50 -5.56
C ALA A 153 -0.29 11.14 -6.27
N PHE A 154 -0.91 12.15 -6.88
CA PHE A 154 -2.19 12.02 -7.57
C PHE A 154 -2.13 12.54 -9.00
#